data_49938dae9b9bb6ba89d82b2d03bf008a
#
_entry.id   49938dae9b9bb6ba89d82b2d03bf008a
#
_cell.length_a   1.000
_cell.length_b   1.000
_cell.length_c   1.000
_cell.angle_alpha   90.00
_cell.angle_beta   90.00
_cell.angle_gamma   90.00
#
_symmetry.space_group_name_H-M   'P 1'
#
loop_
_entity.id
_entity.type
_entity.pdbx_description
1 polymer ?
#
loop_
_entity_poly.entity_id
_entity_poly.type
_entity_poly.pdbx_seq_one_letter_code
_entity_poly.pdbx_strand_id
1 'polypeptide(L)'
;MTEQSTKSLRLGVVAAILLGLVGTGFGIYQFVKEKDLAQEIANVKSTVNQVKDAEGVTFKSKAEFEAAVAESINKFVAQKQQADIDQKYAQFEAAPEKVEEGKHIYGDLGARFTLVEFSDMECPFCKRFHDTPKQIVDASKGNVNWQWKHMPLDFHNPAAHKEALAAECIAEQKGNRGFWVFVNDIFHHTQGNGGVPGVPRLRKVRRQG
;
A
#
# COMPACT_ATOMS: atom_id res chain seq x y z
N MET A 1 -12.85 -50.10 25.32
CA MET A 1 -13.02 -48.75 24.78
C MET A 1 -12.73 -48.83 23.31
N THR A 2 -13.72 -48.57 22.47
CA THR A 2 -13.66 -48.83 21.03
C THR A 2 -12.82 -47.77 20.31
N GLU A 3 -12.10 -48.20 19.28
CA GLU A 3 -11.24 -47.34 18.41
C GLU A 3 -11.95 -46.06 17.89
N GLN A 4 -13.27 -46.10 17.80
CA GLN A 4 -14.13 -44.98 17.40
C GLN A 4 -14.18 -43.84 18.47
N SER A 5 -14.09 -44.18 19.75
CA SER A 5 -14.06 -43.21 20.87
C SER A 5 -12.76 -42.40 20.87
N THR A 6 -11.64 -43.03 20.53
CA THR A 6 -10.33 -42.36 20.51
C THR A 6 -10.16 -41.45 19.28
N LYS A 7 -10.79 -41.79 18.14
CA LYS A 7 -10.78 -40.92 16.94
C LYS A 7 -11.61 -39.66 17.11
N SER A 8 -12.78 -39.76 17.77
CA SER A 8 -13.62 -38.59 18.06
C SER A 8 -12.97 -37.65 19.09
N LEU A 9 -12.28 -38.20 20.09
CA LEU A 9 -11.56 -37.40 21.07
C LEU A 9 -10.37 -36.65 20.45
N ARG A 10 -9.61 -37.32 19.58
CA ARG A 10 -8.48 -36.69 18.84
C ARG A 10 -8.96 -35.59 17.89
N LEU A 11 -10.08 -35.77 17.21
CA LEU A 11 -10.65 -34.77 16.32
C LEU A 11 -11.14 -33.55 17.12
N GLY A 12 -11.77 -33.75 18.25
CA GLY A 12 -12.20 -32.68 19.17
C GLY A 12 -11.04 -31.86 19.74
N VAL A 13 -9.95 -32.51 20.12
CA VAL A 13 -8.74 -31.84 20.63
C VAL A 13 -8.04 -31.01 19.54
N VAL A 14 -7.92 -31.57 18.33
CA VAL A 14 -7.34 -30.82 17.20
C VAL A 14 -8.21 -29.61 16.82
N ALA A 15 -9.53 -29.76 16.80
CA ALA A 15 -10.44 -28.63 16.53
C ALA A 15 -10.35 -27.55 17.63
N ALA A 16 -10.24 -27.94 18.89
CA ALA A 16 -10.09 -27.00 19.99
C ALA A 16 -8.74 -26.25 19.95
N ILE A 17 -7.66 -26.91 19.55
CA ILE A 17 -6.34 -26.29 19.38
C ILE A 17 -6.37 -25.30 18.21
N LEU A 18 -6.99 -25.67 17.07
CA LEU A 18 -7.11 -24.76 15.92
C LEU A 18 -7.96 -23.53 16.23
N LEU A 19 -9.08 -23.70 16.93
CA LEU A 19 -9.91 -22.57 17.38
C LEU A 19 -9.19 -21.69 18.40
N GLY A 20 -8.40 -22.28 19.28
CA GLY A 20 -7.55 -21.56 20.24
C GLY A 20 -6.46 -20.72 19.53
N LEU A 21 -5.83 -21.27 18.50
CA LEU A 21 -4.80 -20.56 17.72
C LEU A 21 -5.38 -19.40 16.90
N VAL A 22 -6.58 -19.56 16.32
CA VAL A 22 -7.27 -18.48 15.61
C VAL A 22 -7.71 -17.39 16.60
N GLY A 23 -8.25 -17.77 17.77
CA GLY A 23 -8.65 -16.83 18.82
C GLY A 23 -7.47 -16.05 19.39
N THR A 24 -6.34 -16.70 19.64
CA THR A 24 -5.11 -16.04 20.13
C THR A 24 -4.47 -15.16 19.07
N GLY A 25 -4.46 -15.57 17.80
CA GLY A 25 -3.94 -14.76 16.69
C GLY A 25 -4.75 -13.48 16.50
N PHE A 26 -6.07 -13.56 16.53
CA PHE A 26 -6.94 -12.40 16.44
C PHE A 26 -6.84 -11.50 17.69
N GLY A 27 -6.76 -12.08 18.87
CA GLY A 27 -6.55 -11.34 20.12
C GLY A 27 -5.20 -10.63 20.17
N ILE A 28 -4.12 -11.25 19.68
CA ILE A 28 -2.80 -10.63 19.58
C ILE A 28 -2.82 -9.49 18.56
N TYR A 29 -3.48 -9.67 17.40
CA TYR A 29 -3.60 -8.62 16.38
C TYR A 29 -4.36 -7.39 16.92
N GLN A 30 -5.48 -7.57 17.60
CA GLN A 30 -6.24 -6.48 18.24
C GLN A 30 -5.42 -5.82 19.35
N PHE A 31 -4.73 -6.62 20.18
CA PHE A 31 -3.90 -6.11 21.28
C PHE A 31 -2.69 -5.30 20.78
N VAL A 32 -2.06 -5.70 19.67
CA VAL A 32 -0.97 -4.93 19.04
C VAL A 32 -1.52 -3.62 18.48
N LYS A 33 -2.65 -3.65 17.79
CA LYS A 33 -3.30 -2.45 17.25
C LYS A 33 -3.76 -1.46 18.33
N GLU A 34 -4.28 -1.97 19.47
CA GLU A 34 -4.62 -1.13 20.63
C GLU A 34 -3.37 -0.52 21.29
N LYS A 35 -2.27 -1.27 21.38
CA LYS A 35 -1.00 -0.75 21.90
C LYS A 35 -0.43 0.34 21.00
N ASP A 36 -0.45 0.18 19.69
CA ASP A 36 0.02 1.21 18.75
C ASP A 36 -0.81 2.48 18.89
N LEU A 37 -2.14 2.36 18.96
CA LEU A 37 -3.02 3.51 19.17
C LEU A 37 -2.81 4.16 20.54
N ALA A 38 -2.64 3.36 21.60
CA ALA A 38 -2.36 3.87 22.94
C ALA A 38 -1.01 4.59 23.00
N GLN A 39 -0.01 4.11 22.28
CA GLN A 39 1.30 4.72 22.19
C GLN A 39 1.26 6.03 21.39
N GLU A 40 0.49 6.09 20.30
CA GLU A 40 0.23 7.33 19.55
C GLU A 40 -0.51 8.37 20.42
N ILE A 41 -1.53 7.95 21.17
CA ILE A 41 -2.24 8.83 22.11
C ILE A 41 -1.30 9.33 23.21
N ALA A 42 -0.41 8.49 23.74
CA ALA A 42 0.57 8.88 24.74
C ALA A 42 1.58 9.87 24.18
N ASN A 43 2.03 9.70 22.95
CA ASN A 43 2.92 10.61 22.25
C ASN A 43 2.24 11.97 21.99
N VAL A 44 0.99 11.99 21.56
CA VAL A 44 0.20 13.20 21.38
C VAL A 44 0.00 13.91 22.71
N LYS A 45 -0.33 13.20 23.79
CA LYS A 45 -0.43 13.77 25.15
C LYS A 45 0.90 14.36 25.63
N SER A 46 2.02 13.68 25.39
CA SER A 46 3.36 14.16 25.72
C SER A 46 3.67 15.46 24.98
N THR A 47 3.38 15.52 23.68
CA THR A 47 3.57 16.71 22.84
C THR A 47 2.68 17.87 23.31
N VAL A 48 1.41 17.60 23.64
CA VAL A 48 0.49 18.62 24.18
C VAL A 48 0.97 19.14 25.54
N ASN A 49 1.52 18.28 26.40
CA ASN A 49 2.08 18.69 27.69
C ASN A 49 3.38 19.51 27.49
N GLN A 50 4.25 19.10 26.56
CA GLN A 50 5.46 19.91 26.21
C GLN A 50 5.09 21.30 25.68
N VAL A 51 3.99 21.45 24.94
CA VAL A 51 3.48 22.74 24.49
C VAL A 51 2.91 23.56 25.66
N LYS A 52 2.30 22.89 26.65
CA LYS A 52 1.83 23.57 27.88
C LYS A 52 2.97 24.04 28.76
N ASP A 53 4.04 23.27 28.85
CA ASP A 53 5.20 23.51 29.73
C ASP A 53 6.31 24.33 29.04
N ALA A 54 6.15 24.68 27.75
CA ALA A 54 7.05 25.54 27.01
C ALA A 54 6.92 26.95 27.58
N GLU A 55 7.85 27.32 28.45
CA GLU A 55 7.97 28.69 29.00
C GLU A 55 8.00 29.71 27.83
N GLY A 56 6.96 30.52 27.74
CA GLY A 56 6.85 31.62 26.77
C GLY A 56 5.71 31.54 25.76
N VAL A 57 4.97 30.42 25.69
CA VAL A 57 3.79 30.31 24.80
C VAL A 57 2.53 30.61 25.59
N THR A 58 2.10 31.87 25.60
CA THR A 58 0.83 32.29 26.19
C THR A 58 -0.21 32.48 25.11
N PHE A 59 -1.28 31.67 25.16
CA PHE A 59 -2.44 31.84 24.28
C PHE A 59 -3.40 32.87 24.89
N LYS A 60 -3.77 33.89 24.13
CA LYS A 60 -4.67 34.96 24.58
C LYS A 60 -6.13 34.53 24.74
N SER A 61 -6.49 33.40 24.10
CA SER A 61 -7.84 32.82 24.13
C SER A 61 -7.84 31.33 23.88
N LYS A 62 -8.93 30.65 24.27
CA LYS A 62 -9.19 29.24 23.96
C LYS A 62 -9.19 29.00 22.45
N ALA A 63 -9.72 29.90 21.65
CA ALA A 63 -9.77 29.81 20.20
C ALA A 63 -8.36 29.86 19.58
N GLU A 64 -7.44 30.65 20.09
CA GLU A 64 -6.05 30.70 19.65
C GLU A 64 -5.31 29.40 19.96
N PHE A 65 -5.55 28.82 21.13
CA PHE A 65 -5.01 27.50 21.48
C PHE A 65 -5.54 26.38 20.55
N GLU A 66 -6.86 26.36 20.33
CA GLU A 66 -7.47 25.36 19.44
C GLU A 66 -6.95 25.49 18.00
N ALA A 67 -6.75 26.71 17.50
CA ALA A 67 -6.17 26.94 16.18
C ALA A 67 -4.71 26.44 16.09
N ALA A 68 -3.89 26.71 17.10
CA ALA A 68 -2.49 26.26 17.14
C ALA A 68 -2.39 24.72 17.20
N VAL A 69 -3.28 24.08 17.98
CA VAL A 69 -3.36 22.61 18.04
C VAL A 69 -3.79 22.05 16.69
N ALA A 70 -4.82 22.61 16.06
CA ALA A 70 -5.27 22.17 14.73
C ALA A 70 -4.16 22.31 13.66
N GLU A 71 -3.43 23.43 13.66
CA GLU A 71 -2.30 23.65 12.77
C GLU A 71 -1.19 22.60 13.01
N SER A 72 -0.85 22.33 14.27
CA SER A 72 0.16 21.34 14.64
C SER A 72 -0.23 19.93 14.19
N ILE A 73 -1.50 19.55 14.38
CA ILE A 73 -2.03 18.26 13.90
C ILE A 73 -1.95 18.19 12.38
N ASN A 74 -2.35 19.22 11.66
CA ASN A 74 -2.30 19.27 10.20
C ASN A 74 -0.85 19.15 9.68
N LYS A 75 0.11 19.82 10.32
CA LYS A 75 1.54 19.68 9.98
C LYS A 75 2.04 18.27 10.22
N PHE A 76 1.69 17.65 11.35
CA PHE A 76 2.08 16.29 11.67
C PHE A 76 1.50 15.29 10.65
N VAL A 77 0.21 15.42 10.33
CA VAL A 77 -0.44 14.57 9.32
C VAL A 77 0.22 14.72 7.95
N ALA A 78 0.49 15.97 7.53
CA ALA A 78 1.16 16.25 6.26
C ALA A 78 2.59 15.67 6.22
N GLN A 79 3.35 15.79 7.31
CA GLN A 79 4.70 15.21 7.42
C GLN A 79 4.66 13.67 7.35
N LYS A 80 3.70 13.05 8.05
CA LYS A 80 3.53 11.59 8.02
C LYS A 80 3.14 11.10 6.63
N GLN A 81 2.20 11.77 5.96
CA GLN A 81 1.83 11.47 4.59
C GLN A 81 3.01 11.62 3.62
N GLN A 82 3.82 12.68 3.78
CA GLN A 82 5.00 12.86 2.94
C GLN A 82 6.03 11.76 3.17
N ALA A 83 6.30 11.40 4.42
CA ALA A 83 7.23 10.30 4.75
C ALA A 83 6.75 8.96 4.16
N ASP A 84 5.45 8.67 4.22
CA ASP A 84 4.87 7.46 3.60
C ASP A 84 5.06 7.47 2.06
N ILE A 85 4.84 8.62 1.42
CA ILE A 85 5.07 8.80 -0.01
C ILE A 85 6.56 8.59 -0.33
N ASP A 86 7.46 9.22 0.40
CA ASP A 86 8.90 9.12 0.18
C ASP A 86 9.38 7.66 0.34
N GLN A 87 8.85 6.94 1.33
CA GLN A 87 9.15 5.52 1.54
C GLN A 87 8.67 4.66 0.36
N LYS A 88 7.48 4.92 -0.17
CA LYS A 88 6.96 4.22 -1.36
C LYS A 88 7.84 4.48 -2.59
N TYR A 89 8.25 5.74 -2.80
CA TYR A 89 9.14 6.10 -3.90
C TYR A 89 10.54 5.48 -3.76
N ALA A 90 11.07 5.37 -2.55
CA ALA A 90 12.34 4.72 -2.28
C ALA A 90 12.36 3.23 -2.65
N GLN A 91 11.22 2.53 -2.54
CA GLN A 91 11.12 1.12 -2.97
C GLN A 91 11.33 0.94 -4.49
N PHE A 92 11.10 2.00 -5.27
CA PHE A 92 11.26 2.01 -6.72
C PHE A 92 12.37 2.93 -7.20
N GLU A 93 13.41 3.13 -6.38
CA GLU A 93 14.56 3.97 -6.72
C GLU A 93 15.27 3.49 -8.00
N ALA A 94 15.31 2.19 -8.25
CA ALA A 94 15.87 1.61 -9.47
C ALA A 94 15.04 1.89 -10.74
N ALA A 95 13.81 2.41 -10.62
CA ALA A 95 13.03 2.84 -11.78
C ALA A 95 13.61 4.16 -12.32
N PRO A 96 14.08 4.21 -13.58
CA PRO A 96 14.58 5.44 -14.19
C PRO A 96 13.48 6.50 -14.24
N GLU A 97 13.85 7.76 -14.02
CA GLU A 97 12.88 8.86 -14.06
C GLU A 97 12.29 9.07 -15.45
N LYS A 98 13.16 8.94 -16.47
CA LYS A 98 12.78 9.13 -17.88
C LYS A 98 12.88 7.82 -18.63
N VAL A 99 11.83 7.48 -19.33
CA VAL A 99 11.72 6.35 -20.25
C VAL A 99 11.14 6.85 -21.56
N GLU A 100 11.23 6.05 -22.62
CA GLU A 100 10.50 6.32 -23.85
C GLU A 100 8.99 6.35 -23.60
N GLU A 101 8.29 7.19 -24.33
CA GLU A 101 6.82 7.32 -24.24
C GLU A 101 6.12 5.95 -24.38
N GLY A 102 5.17 5.68 -23.52
CA GLY A 102 4.43 4.42 -23.47
C GLY A 102 5.24 3.21 -23.00
N LYS A 103 6.44 3.43 -22.43
CA LYS A 103 7.22 2.40 -21.76
C LYS A 103 7.23 2.64 -20.26
N HIS A 104 7.14 1.54 -19.50
CA HIS A 104 7.32 1.54 -18.04
C HIS A 104 8.41 0.53 -17.72
N ILE A 105 9.56 1.03 -17.30
CA ILE A 105 10.77 0.22 -17.07
C ILE A 105 11.18 0.32 -15.60
N TYR A 106 11.44 -0.81 -14.99
CA TYR A 106 12.11 -0.93 -13.70
C TYR A 106 13.47 -1.58 -13.87
N GLY A 107 14.52 -0.97 -13.34
CA GLY A 107 15.90 -1.39 -13.52
C GLY A 107 16.66 -0.58 -14.58
N ASP A 108 17.87 -1.02 -14.90
CA ASP A 108 18.77 -0.32 -15.82
C ASP A 108 18.26 -0.36 -17.26
N LEU A 109 18.21 0.82 -17.92
CA LEU A 109 17.84 0.92 -19.34
C LEU A 109 18.83 0.23 -20.27
N GLY A 110 20.10 0.11 -19.86
CA GLY A 110 21.15 -0.60 -20.58
C GLY A 110 21.24 -2.09 -20.27
N ALA A 111 20.27 -2.64 -19.50
CA ALA A 111 20.28 -4.06 -19.12
C ALA A 111 20.33 -4.98 -20.34
N ARG A 112 21.10 -6.07 -20.23
CA ARG A 112 21.28 -7.05 -21.30
C ARG A 112 20.00 -7.80 -21.64
N PHE A 113 19.10 -7.98 -20.66
CA PHE A 113 17.86 -8.71 -20.81
C PHE A 113 16.69 -7.88 -20.28
N THR A 114 15.56 -7.93 -21.00
CA THR A 114 14.30 -7.31 -20.57
C THR A 114 13.28 -8.41 -20.30
N LEU A 115 12.76 -8.46 -19.07
CA LEU A 115 11.60 -9.24 -18.72
C LEU A 115 10.36 -8.43 -19.06
N VAL A 116 9.59 -8.86 -20.05
CA VAL A 116 8.34 -8.19 -20.44
C VAL A 116 7.17 -8.89 -19.78
N GLU A 117 6.42 -8.16 -18.96
CA GLU A 117 5.21 -8.65 -18.30
C GLU A 117 3.98 -8.01 -18.92
N PHE A 118 3.02 -8.85 -19.32
CA PHE A 118 1.66 -8.45 -19.67
C PHE A 118 0.76 -8.73 -18.48
N SER A 119 0.25 -7.68 -17.84
CA SER A 119 -0.38 -7.80 -16.52
C SER A 119 -1.69 -7.03 -16.43
N ASP A 120 -2.58 -7.57 -15.59
CA ASP A 120 -3.87 -7.01 -15.23
C ASP A 120 -3.89 -6.80 -13.71
N MET A 121 -4.12 -5.56 -13.28
CA MET A 121 -4.08 -5.19 -11.87
C MET A 121 -5.21 -5.81 -11.03
N GLU A 122 -6.28 -6.27 -11.67
CA GLU A 122 -7.39 -6.97 -11.02
C GLU A 122 -7.21 -8.50 -11.02
N CYS A 123 -6.18 -9.03 -11.68
CA CYS A 123 -5.93 -10.47 -11.76
C CYS A 123 -5.23 -10.98 -10.50
N PRO A 124 -5.83 -11.95 -9.76
CA PRO A 124 -5.21 -12.50 -8.54
C PRO A 124 -3.86 -13.21 -8.78
N PHE A 125 -3.64 -13.74 -9.98
CA PHE A 125 -2.38 -14.37 -10.36
C PHE A 125 -1.30 -13.32 -10.62
N CYS A 126 -1.63 -12.22 -11.32
CA CYS A 126 -0.74 -11.10 -11.55
C CYS A 126 -0.34 -10.46 -10.20
N LYS A 127 -1.30 -10.25 -9.29
CA LYS A 127 -1.05 -9.79 -7.93
C LYS A 127 0.01 -10.65 -7.21
N ARG A 128 -0.12 -11.97 -7.24
CA ARG A 128 0.84 -12.88 -6.58
C ARG A 128 2.21 -12.89 -7.25
N PHE A 129 2.27 -12.61 -8.55
CA PHE A 129 3.50 -12.61 -9.33
C PHE A 129 4.25 -11.28 -9.25
N HIS A 130 3.58 -10.18 -8.92
CA HIS A 130 4.07 -8.80 -9.03
C HIS A 130 5.44 -8.56 -8.36
N ASP A 131 5.68 -9.13 -7.19
CA ASP A 131 6.93 -8.95 -6.49
C ASP A 131 8.10 -9.75 -7.11
N THR A 132 7.80 -10.81 -7.86
CA THR A 132 8.81 -11.71 -8.42
C THR A 132 9.69 -11.03 -9.48
N PRO A 133 9.16 -10.31 -10.48
CA PRO A 133 9.97 -9.57 -11.44
C PRO A 133 10.88 -8.53 -10.78
N LYS A 134 10.35 -7.80 -9.79
CA LYS A 134 11.14 -6.83 -9.04
C LYS A 134 12.33 -7.49 -8.35
N GLN A 135 12.12 -8.60 -7.64
CA GLN A 135 13.19 -9.35 -6.97
C GLN A 135 14.25 -9.85 -7.97
N ILE A 136 13.85 -10.31 -9.16
CA ILE A 136 14.76 -10.73 -10.21
C ILE A 136 15.65 -9.56 -10.66
N VAL A 137 15.04 -8.40 -10.91
CA VAL A 137 15.78 -7.20 -11.34
C VAL A 137 16.75 -6.76 -10.25
N ASP A 138 16.28 -6.64 -9.00
CA ASP A 138 17.10 -6.22 -7.86
C ASP A 138 18.31 -7.17 -7.65
N ALA A 139 18.10 -8.48 -7.83
CA ALA A 139 19.18 -9.47 -7.71
C ALA A 139 20.12 -9.53 -8.92
N SER A 140 19.73 -9.01 -10.06
CA SER A 140 20.46 -9.14 -11.34
C SER A 140 21.72 -8.29 -11.46
N LYS A 141 21.92 -7.34 -10.53
CA LYS A 141 23.03 -6.37 -10.58
C LYS A 141 23.09 -5.58 -11.90
N GLY A 142 21.94 -5.16 -12.40
CA GLY A 142 21.78 -4.38 -13.62
C GLY A 142 21.73 -5.19 -14.93
N ASN A 143 21.80 -6.53 -14.88
CA ASN A 143 21.75 -7.36 -16.08
C ASN A 143 20.33 -7.57 -16.63
N VAL A 144 19.31 -7.38 -15.80
CA VAL A 144 17.91 -7.54 -16.16
C VAL A 144 17.14 -6.28 -15.82
N ASN A 145 16.27 -5.83 -16.69
CA ASN A 145 15.23 -4.87 -16.38
C ASN A 145 13.84 -5.47 -16.61
N TRP A 146 12.83 -4.83 -16.09
CA TRP A 146 11.45 -5.27 -16.17
C TRP A 146 10.63 -4.21 -16.88
N GLN A 147 9.95 -4.61 -17.96
CA GLN A 147 9.01 -3.79 -18.72
C GLN A 147 7.57 -4.24 -18.46
N TRP A 148 6.74 -3.31 -18.01
CA TRP A 148 5.30 -3.51 -17.87
C TRP A 148 4.56 -3.27 -19.17
N LYS A 149 3.54 -4.07 -19.43
CA LYS A 149 2.54 -3.89 -20.47
C LYS A 149 1.15 -4.13 -19.87
N HIS A 150 0.25 -3.18 -20.05
CA HIS A 150 -1.13 -3.35 -19.66
C HIS A 150 -1.83 -4.43 -20.49
N MET A 151 -2.53 -5.33 -19.83
CA MET A 151 -3.37 -6.34 -20.43
C MET A 151 -4.66 -6.53 -19.62
N PRO A 152 -5.52 -5.48 -19.52
CA PRO A 152 -6.77 -5.55 -18.79
C PRO A 152 -7.70 -6.56 -19.45
N LEU A 153 -8.06 -7.63 -18.73
CA LEU A 153 -8.91 -8.69 -19.23
C LEU A 153 -10.39 -8.29 -19.18
N ASP A 154 -11.16 -8.67 -20.21
CA ASP A 154 -12.54 -8.22 -20.35
C ASP A 154 -13.43 -8.59 -19.15
N PHE A 155 -13.21 -9.76 -18.55
CA PHE A 155 -13.99 -10.21 -17.39
C PHE A 155 -13.61 -9.52 -16.07
N HIS A 156 -12.52 -8.73 -16.03
CA HIS A 156 -12.17 -7.87 -14.92
C HIS A 156 -12.62 -6.40 -15.12
N ASN A 157 -13.24 -6.09 -16.27
CA ASN A 157 -13.73 -4.77 -16.56
C ASN A 157 -15.03 -4.46 -15.77
N PRO A 158 -15.26 -3.19 -15.39
CA PRO A 158 -14.53 -1.99 -15.79
C PRO A 158 -13.35 -1.61 -14.89
N ALA A 159 -13.04 -2.36 -13.84
CA ALA A 159 -12.00 -2.01 -12.88
C ALA A 159 -10.61 -2.05 -13.53
N ALA A 160 -10.22 -3.16 -14.12
CA ALA A 160 -8.92 -3.35 -14.75
C ALA A 160 -8.59 -2.27 -15.80
N HIS A 161 -9.56 -1.93 -16.67
CA HIS A 161 -9.35 -0.89 -17.67
C HIS A 161 -9.18 0.51 -17.04
N LYS A 162 -9.95 0.83 -16.00
CA LYS A 162 -9.85 2.12 -15.32
C LYS A 162 -8.54 2.27 -14.57
N GLU A 163 -8.06 1.21 -13.96
CA GLU A 163 -6.79 1.18 -13.24
C GLU A 163 -5.61 1.31 -14.20
N ALA A 164 -5.66 0.64 -15.36
CA ALA A 164 -4.68 0.82 -16.41
C ALA A 164 -4.62 2.29 -16.88
N LEU A 165 -5.77 2.91 -17.17
CA LEU A 165 -5.83 4.33 -17.55
C LEU A 165 -5.34 5.25 -16.42
N ALA A 166 -5.65 4.95 -15.17
CA ALA A 166 -5.18 5.73 -14.04
C ALA A 166 -3.66 5.62 -13.88
N ALA A 167 -3.08 4.44 -14.12
CA ALA A 167 -1.63 4.24 -14.08
C ALA A 167 -0.91 5.10 -15.13
N GLU A 168 -1.45 5.19 -16.37
CA GLU A 168 -0.93 6.06 -17.40
C GLU A 168 -1.04 7.55 -17.01
N CYS A 169 -2.17 7.99 -16.46
CA CYS A 169 -2.31 9.36 -15.96
C CYS A 169 -1.32 9.68 -14.84
N ILE A 170 -0.97 8.73 -14.00
CA ILE A 170 0.06 8.90 -12.97
C ILE A 170 1.45 8.97 -13.61
N ALA A 171 1.72 8.13 -14.62
CA ALA A 171 2.98 8.19 -15.36
C ALA A 171 3.19 9.57 -16.00
N GLU A 172 2.17 10.15 -16.61
CA GLU A 172 2.21 11.50 -17.19
C GLU A 172 2.51 12.58 -16.13
N GLN A 173 1.94 12.47 -14.93
CA GLN A 173 2.05 13.50 -13.90
C GLN A 173 3.25 13.33 -12.97
N LYS A 174 3.68 12.11 -12.72
CA LYS A 174 4.67 11.73 -11.69
C LYS A 174 5.86 10.93 -12.25
N GLY A 175 5.89 10.73 -13.56
CA GLY A 175 6.93 9.99 -14.24
C GLY A 175 6.87 8.48 -14.03
N ASN A 176 7.84 7.79 -14.59
CA ASN A 176 7.93 6.34 -14.56
C ASN A 176 7.99 5.77 -13.14
N ARG A 177 8.67 6.43 -12.20
CA ARG A 177 8.72 5.97 -10.81
C ARG A 177 7.35 6.06 -10.14
N GLY A 178 6.59 7.14 -10.41
CA GLY A 178 5.20 7.29 -9.94
C GLY A 178 4.29 6.18 -10.46
N PHE A 179 4.47 5.76 -11.71
CA PHE A 179 3.77 4.62 -12.29
C PHE A 179 3.98 3.35 -11.45
N TRP A 180 5.24 2.99 -11.15
CA TRP A 180 5.56 1.79 -10.38
C TRP A 180 5.00 1.82 -8.96
N VAL A 181 5.07 2.98 -8.30
CA VAL A 181 4.46 3.17 -6.98
C VAL A 181 2.96 2.95 -7.04
N PHE A 182 2.28 3.51 -8.07
CA PHE A 182 0.84 3.36 -8.23
C PHE A 182 0.42 1.90 -8.49
N VAL A 183 1.09 1.21 -9.42
CA VAL A 183 0.79 -0.20 -9.74
C VAL A 183 0.97 -1.08 -8.51
N ASN A 184 2.06 -0.87 -7.76
CA ASN A 184 2.33 -1.58 -6.52
C ASN A 184 1.23 -1.32 -5.47
N ASP A 185 0.80 -0.08 -5.30
CA ASP A 185 -0.29 0.29 -4.39
C ASP A 185 -1.61 -0.38 -4.77
N ILE A 186 -1.97 -0.41 -6.06
CA ILE A 186 -3.17 -1.11 -6.53
C ILE A 186 -3.08 -2.59 -6.16
N PHE A 187 -2.00 -3.28 -6.47
CA PHE A 187 -1.85 -4.71 -6.14
C PHE A 187 -1.92 -5.00 -4.63
N HIS A 188 -1.42 -4.11 -3.79
CA HIS A 188 -1.53 -4.28 -2.34
C HIS A 188 -2.97 -4.12 -1.82
N HIS A 189 -3.77 -3.27 -2.44
CA HIS A 189 -5.10 -2.91 -1.95
C HIS A 189 -6.25 -3.60 -2.69
N THR A 190 -6.08 -4.00 -3.96
CA THR A 190 -7.16 -4.67 -4.70
C THR A 190 -7.52 -6.02 -4.08
N GLN A 191 -8.81 -6.32 -4.09
CA GLN A 191 -9.33 -7.65 -3.75
C GLN A 191 -9.51 -8.54 -4.99
N GLY A 192 -9.21 -8.01 -6.19
CA GLY A 192 -9.47 -8.63 -7.47
C GLY A 192 -10.95 -8.52 -7.89
N ASN A 193 -11.20 -8.49 -9.20
CA ASN A 193 -12.55 -8.50 -9.80
C ASN A 193 -13.52 -7.40 -9.33
N GLY A 194 -13.07 -6.32 -8.73
CA GLY A 194 -13.98 -5.30 -8.21
C GLY A 194 -13.35 -3.94 -7.92
N GLY A 195 -12.06 -3.80 -8.13
CA GLY A 195 -11.32 -2.58 -7.84
C GLY A 195 -10.86 -2.48 -6.38
N VAL A 196 -10.30 -1.35 -6.03
CA VAL A 196 -9.78 -1.08 -4.69
C VAL A 196 -10.93 -0.70 -3.75
N PRO A 197 -11.10 -1.38 -2.60
CA PRO A 197 -12.13 -1.04 -1.63
C PRO A 197 -11.99 0.38 -1.11
N GLY A 198 -13.11 1.11 -1.02
CA GLY A 198 -13.13 2.47 -0.49
C GLY A 198 -12.69 3.56 -1.47
N VAL A 199 -12.18 3.21 -2.64
CA VAL A 199 -11.95 4.17 -3.72
C VAL A 199 -13.28 4.40 -4.46
N PRO A 200 -13.82 5.63 -4.47
CA PRO A 200 -15.02 5.91 -5.24
C PRO A 200 -14.79 5.52 -6.69
N ARG A 201 -15.75 4.78 -7.28
CA ARG A 201 -15.68 4.46 -8.72
C ARG A 201 -15.38 5.75 -9.46
N LEU A 202 -14.21 5.84 -10.09
CA LEU A 202 -13.76 7.02 -10.83
C LEU A 202 -14.91 7.47 -11.75
N ARG A 203 -15.52 8.62 -11.43
CA ARG A 203 -16.56 9.21 -12.29
C ARG A 203 -15.89 9.53 -13.62
N LYS A 204 -16.57 9.23 -14.72
CA LYS A 204 -16.17 9.68 -16.05
C LYS A 204 -15.78 11.16 -15.96
N VAL A 205 -14.50 11.45 -16.07
CA VAL A 205 -14.04 12.81 -16.37
C VAL A 205 -14.55 13.10 -17.77
N ARG A 206 -15.63 13.87 -17.85
CA ARG A 206 -16.14 14.37 -19.12
C ARG A 206 -15.08 15.35 -19.60
N ARG A 207 -14.31 14.99 -20.61
CA ARG A 207 -13.52 15.97 -21.37
C ARG A 207 -14.51 17.03 -21.84
N GLN A 208 -14.42 18.22 -21.27
CA GLN A 208 -15.04 19.38 -21.88
C GLN A 208 -14.18 19.70 -23.09
N GLY A 209 -14.76 19.49 -24.29
CA GLY A 209 -14.15 19.89 -25.56
C GLY A 209 -14.19 21.40 -25.73
#